data_2d981c714f0967893cbce29895c33112
#
_entry.id   2d981c714f0967893cbce29895c33112
#
_cell.length_a   1.000
_cell.length_b   1.000
_cell.length_c   1.000
_cell.angle_alpha   90.00
_cell.angle_beta   90.00
_cell.angle_gamma   90.00
#
_symmetry.space_group_name_H-M   'P 1'
#
loop_
_entity.id
_entity.type
_entity.pdbx_description
1 polymer ?
#
loop_
_entity_poly.entity_id
_entity_poly.type
_entity_poly.pdbx_seq_one_letter_code
_entity_poly.pdbx_strand_id
1 'polypeptide(L)'
;GLVGYGLICHGLVDEESGTVVYAANLELRGVQLARAVEEATGVPAALMHDGRAAGLAEGLLGAGRGASSFLMMPIGTGISVALMLGDGLWSGATFSAGEVGHAPVFPGGEPCRCGSRGCLEVYASAKGIARRYEQATGRDVGAKAVEDGIGSDPVASEVWGTAVRALALSLTHMTLTVDVERIIIGGGLSHAGEHLLAPLREEFASMLTFRDAPEIVRASLGGAGGRWGAAILAARVGGSSCYERWKP
;
A
#
# COMPACT_ATOMS: atom_id res chain seq x y z
N GLY A 1 -13.65 22.90 -19.24
CA GLY A 1 -13.01 23.51 -18.07
C GLY A 1 -12.60 22.45 -17.06
N LEU A 2 -11.85 22.82 -16.04
CA LEU A 2 -11.50 21.94 -14.92
C LEU A 2 -12.79 21.62 -14.13
N VAL A 3 -13.05 20.35 -13.86
CA VAL A 3 -14.31 19.91 -13.22
C VAL A 3 -14.16 19.67 -11.72
N GLY A 4 -12.94 19.36 -11.24
CA GLY A 4 -12.67 19.07 -9.84
C GLY A 4 -11.19 18.88 -9.56
N TYR A 5 -10.81 18.93 -8.30
CA TYR A 5 -9.49 18.57 -7.78
C TYR A 5 -9.56 17.25 -7.00
N GLY A 6 -8.71 16.29 -7.35
CA GLY A 6 -8.46 15.11 -6.55
C GLY A 6 -7.11 15.25 -5.86
N LEU A 7 -7.14 15.33 -4.55
CA LEU A 7 -5.97 15.49 -3.69
C LEU A 7 -5.61 14.15 -3.06
N ILE A 8 -4.34 13.85 -2.95
CA ILE A 8 -3.86 12.68 -2.23
C ILE A 8 -2.85 13.10 -1.17
N CYS A 9 -2.93 12.47 0.00
CA CYS A 9 -2.02 12.71 1.11
C CYS A 9 -1.73 11.41 1.85
N HIS A 10 -0.51 11.26 2.33
CA HIS A 10 -0.17 10.18 3.25
C HIS A 10 -0.54 10.55 4.69
N GLY A 11 -0.58 9.55 5.58
CA GLY A 11 -0.95 9.71 6.98
C GLY A 11 -2.43 9.43 7.25
N LEU A 12 -2.96 9.95 8.34
CA LEU A 12 -4.37 9.78 8.69
C LEU A 12 -5.21 10.83 7.94
N VAL A 13 -6.06 10.37 7.05
CA VAL A 13 -6.91 11.21 6.19
C VAL A 13 -8.37 10.86 6.41
N ASP A 14 -9.14 11.85 6.84
CA ASP A 14 -10.59 11.82 6.83
C ASP A 14 -11.08 12.22 5.42
N GLU A 15 -11.46 11.22 4.65
CA GLU A 15 -11.87 11.39 3.26
C GLU A 15 -13.27 11.99 3.15
N GLU A 16 -14.11 11.82 4.16
CA GLU A 16 -15.48 12.35 4.19
C GLU A 16 -15.47 13.87 4.38
N SER A 17 -14.67 14.37 5.32
CA SER A 17 -14.53 15.82 5.55
C SER A 17 -13.46 16.49 4.72
N GLY A 18 -12.64 15.73 3.98
CA GLY A 18 -11.51 16.27 3.21
C GLY A 18 -10.38 16.81 4.09
N THR A 19 -10.18 16.22 5.28
CA THR A 19 -9.26 16.71 6.31
C THR A 19 -8.02 15.79 6.43
N VAL A 20 -6.83 16.38 6.43
CA VAL A 20 -5.61 15.71 6.88
C VAL A 20 -5.63 15.73 8.41
N VAL A 21 -5.99 14.60 9.02
CA VAL A 21 -6.05 14.47 10.48
C VAL A 21 -4.63 14.54 11.06
N TYR A 22 -3.69 13.82 10.45
CA TYR A 22 -2.28 13.86 10.81
C TYR A 22 -1.38 13.33 9.69
N ALA A 23 -0.36 14.10 9.32
CA ALA A 23 0.69 13.71 8.38
C ALA A 23 2.06 14.16 8.91
N ALA A 24 2.79 13.24 9.54
CA ALA A 24 4.04 13.54 10.25
C ALA A 24 5.11 14.16 9.33
N ASN A 25 5.26 13.63 8.10
CA ASN A 25 6.30 14.10 7.17
C ASN A 25 6.00 15.48 6.55
N LEU A 26 4.75 15.93 6.63
CA LEU A 26 4.30 17.25 6.14
C LEU A 26 4.03 18.23 7.28
N GLU A 27 4.19 17.77 8.54
CA GLU A 27 3.87 18.55 9.73
C GLU A 27 2.42 19.08 9.76
N LEU A 28 1.49 18.37 9.08
CA LEU A 28 0.09 18.73 9.02
C LEU A 28 -0.70 18.05 10.13
N ARG A 29 -1.60 18.83 10.76
CA ARG A 29 -2.54 18.31 11.76
C ARG A 29 -3.86 19.09 11.70
N GLY A 30 -4.98 18.37 11.48
CA GLY A 30 -6.32 18.94 11.46
C GLY A 30 -6.56 19.94 10.33
N VAL A 31 -5.89 19.76 9.17
CA VAL A 31 -5.96 20.70 8.04
C VAL A 31 -7.08 20.28 7.09
N GLN A 32 -8.09 21.12 6.91
CA GLN A 32 -9.19 20.95 5.94
C GLN A 32 -8.69 21.23 4.52
N LEU A 33 -7.89 20.30 3.96
CA LEU A 33 -7.16 20.54 2.72
C LEU A 33 -8.07 20.67 1.50
N ALA A 34 -9.11 19.83 1.39
CA ALA A 34 -10.07 19.92 0.29
C ALA A 34 -10.77 21.29 0.29
N ARG A 35 -11.28 21.72 1.45
CA ARG A 35 -11.92 23.03 1.59
C ARG A 35 -10.98 24.19 1.27
N ALA A 36 -9.74 24.14 1.72
CA ALA A 36 -8.77 25.20 1.41
C ALA A 36 -8.52 25.34 -0.10
N VAL A 37 -8.50 24.22 -0.84
CA VAL A 37 -8.36 24.24 -2.31
C VAL A 37 -9.63 24.76 -2.97
N GLU A 38 -10.82 24.38 -2.50
CA GLU A 38 -12.10 24.89 -3.01
C GLU A 38 -12.23 26.39 -2.83
N GLU A 39 -11.89 26.90 -1.63
CA GLU A 39 -11.94 28.35 -1.33
C GLU A 39 -10.95 29.15 -2.21
N ALA A 40 -9.77 28.58 -2.47
CA ALA A 40 -8.76 29.25 -3.28
C ALA A 40 -9.06 29.23 -4.78
N THR A 41 -9.78 28.23 -5.28
CA THR A 41 -9.94 28.00 -6.73
C THR A 41 -11.35 28.16 -7.25
N GLY A 42 -12.35 28.08 -6.37
CA GLY A 42 -13.76 28.02 -6.76
C GLY A 42 -14.19 26.72 -7.44
N VAL A 43 -13.34 25.68 -7.38
CA VAL A 43 -13.60 24.37 -8.02
C VAL A 43 -13.69 23.28 -6.96
N PRO A 44 -14.69 22.37 -7.03
CA PRO A 44 -14.82 21.29 -6.07
C PRO A 44 -13.53 20.48 -5.87
N ALA A 45 -13.23 20.11 -4.64
CA ALA A 45 -12.07 19.30 -4.32
C ALA A 45 -12.43 18.15 -3.37
N ALA A 46 -11.76 17.00 -3.55
CA ALA A 46 -11.83 15.88 -2.62
C ALA A 46 -10.43 15.41 -2.27
N LEU A 47 -10.29 14.84 -1.07
CA LEU A 47 -9.02 14.34 -0.53
C LEU A 47 -9.14 12.85 -0.25
N MET A 48 -8.07 12.10 -0.52
CA MET A 48 -7.97 10.68 -0.20
C MET A 48 -6.55 10.31 0.27
N HIS A 49 -6.45 9.25 1.07
CA HIS A 49 -5.15 8.67 1.40
C HIS A 49 -4.49 8.10 0.13
N ASP A 50 -3.19 8.32 -0.07
CA ASP A 50 -2.46 7.97 -1.29
C ASP A 50 -2.51 6.47 -1.62
N GLY A 51 -2.35 5.60 -0.62
CA GLY A 51 -2.49 4.14 -0.79
C GLY A 51 -3.92 3.73 -1.16
N ARG A 52 -4.94 4.35 -0.54
CA ARG A 52 -6.35 4.09 -0.88
C ARG A 52 -6.69 4.60 -2.27
N ALA A 53 -6.14 5.75 -2.68
CA ALA A 53 -6.30 6.25 -4.05
C ALA A 53 -5.72 5.29 -5.10
N ALA A 54 -4.56 4.70 -4.81
CA ALA A 54 -3.98 3.67 -5.66
C ALA A 54 -4.87 2.40 -5.70
N GLY A 55 -5.42 1.98 -4.56
CA GLY A 55 -6.39 0.88 -4.48
C GLY A 55 -7.67 1.14 -5.28
N LEU A 56 -8.22 2.35 -5.18
CA LEU A 56 -9.36 2.78 -5.99
C LEU A 56 -9.07 2.66 -7.49
N ALA A 57 -7.91 3.12 -7.91
CA ALA A 57 -7.50 3.05 -9.31
C ALA A 57 -7.32 1.61 -9.79
N GLU A 58 -6.67 0.75 -9.01
CA GLU A 58 -6.51 -0.68 -9.34
C GLU A 58 -7.86 -1.39 -9.40
N GLY A 59 -8.81 -1.05 -8.54
CA GLY A 59 -10.17 -1.61 -8.57
C GLY A 59 -10.96 -1.23 -9.83
N LEU A 60 -10.81 0.00 -10.30
CA LEU A 60 -11.58 0.49 -11.45
C LEU A 60 -10.89 0.27 -12.80
N LEU A 61 -9.55 0.38 -12.83
CA LEU A 61 -8.79 0.44 -14.07
C LEU A 61 -7.72 -0.65 -14.19
N GLY A 62 -7.36 -1.29 -13.06
CA GLY A 62 -6.19 -2.15 -12.98
C GLY A 62 -6.49 -3.60 -12.56
N ALA A 63 -5.58 -4.18 -11.78
CA ALA A 63 -5.57 -5.59 -11.38
C ALA A 63 -6.73 -5.98 -10.45
N GLY A 64 -7.42 -5.01 -9.85
CA GLY A 64 -8.60 -5.24 -9.00
C GLY A 64 -9.92 -5.37 -9.77
N ARG A 65 -9.91 -5.12 -11.09
CA ARG A 65 -11.15 -5.18 -11.88
C ARG A 65 -11.77 -6.58 -11.83
N GLY A 66 -13.08 -6.61 -11.58
CA GLY A 66 -13.87 -7.84 -11.53
C GLY A 66 -13.78 -8.61 -10.22
N ALA A 67 -12.89 -8.26 -9.29
CA ALA A 67 -12.87 -8.81 -7.96
C ALA A 67 -13.91 -8.10 -7.07
N SER A 68 -14.69 -8.86 -6.31
CA SER A 68 -15.69 -8.33 -5.37
C SER A 68 -15.05 -7.76 -4.11
N SER A 69 -13.87 -8.26 -3.76
CA SER A 69 -13.06 -7.77 -2.64
C SER A 69 -11.58 -8.00 -2.90
N PHE A 70 -10.74 -7.07 -2.48
CA PHE A 70 -9.29 -7.23 -2.59
C PHE A 70 -8.52 -6.40 -1.57
N LEU A 71 -7.28 -6.83 -1.32
CA LEU A 71 -6.25 -6.03 -0.66
C LEU A 71 -5.30 -5.48 -1.72
N MET A 72 -5.03 -4.18 -1.69
CA MET A 72 -3.93 -3.60 -2.48
C MET A 72 -2.85 -3.13 -1.51
N MET A 73 -1.67 -3.75 -1.57
CA MET A 73 -0.53 -3.49 -0.69
C MET A 73 0.60 -2.81 -1.47
N PRO A 74 0.69 -1.47 -1.46
CA PRO A 74 1.86 -0.77 -1.97
C PRO A 74 3.04 -0.96 -1.00
N ILE A 75 4.17 -1.45 -1.54
CA ILE A 75 5.42 -1.64 -0.81
C ILE A 75 6.46 -0.70 -1.42
N GLY A 76 6.81 0.33 -0.67
CA GLY A 76 7.78 1.34 -1.04
C GLY A 76 8.70 1.68 0.12
N THR A 77 8.87 2.97 0.42
CA THR A 77 9.55 3.45 1.63
C THR A 77 8.86 2.96 2.90
N GLY A 78 7.52 2.88 2.85
CA GLY A 78 6.66 2.27 3.86
C GLY A 78 5.76 1.19 3.26
N ILE A 79 4.87 0.64 4.09
CA ILE A 79 3.88 -0.37 3.70
C ILE A 79 2.53 0.04 4.26
N SER A 80 1.53 0.09 3.40
CA SER A 80 0.12 0.25 3.78
C SER A 80 -0.75 -0.73 3.02
N VAL A 81 -2.06 -0.74 3.29
CA VAL A 81 -3.02 -1.52 2.52
C VAL A 81 -4.25 -0.69 2.23
N ALA A 82 -4.74 -0.74 1.02
CA ALA A 82 -6.10 -0.36 0.68
C ALA A 82 -6.99 -1.61 0.70
N LEU A 83 -8.10 -1.54 1.43
CA LEU A 83 -9.11 -2.58 1.54
C LEU A 83 -10.29 -2.21 0.65
N MET A 84 -10.55 -2.99 -0.39
CA MET A 84 -11.78 -2.91 -1.17
C MET A 84 -12.71 -4.02 -0.69
N LEU A 85 -13.83 -3.65 -0.09
CA LEU A 85 -14.81 -4.57 0.48
C LEU A 85 -16.19 -4.26 -0.11
N GLY A 86 -16.71 -5.14 -0.95
CA GLY A 86 -17.92 -4.86 -1.73
C GLY A 86 -17.71 -3.62 -2.63
N ASP A 87 -18.60 -2.66 -2.52
CA ASP A 87 -18.63 -1.51 -3.43
C ASP A 87 -17.72 -0.34 -2.99
N GLY A 88 -16.93 -0.48 -1.94
CA GLY A 88 -16.17 0.65 -1.40
C GLY A 88 -14.83 0.34 -0.76
N LEU A 89 -14.00 1.37 -0.73
CA LEU A 89 -12.78 1.39 0.06
C LEU A 89 -13.13 1.55 1.55
N TRP A 90 -12.51 0.73 2.38
CA TRP A 90 -12.67 0.77 3.82
C TRP A 90 -11.57 1.62 4.46
N SER A 91 -11.94 2.77 5.03
CA SER A 91 -11.02 3.67 5.76
C SER A 91 -10.95 3.38 7.26
N GLY A 92 -11.91 2.63 7.80
CA GLY A 92 -12.02 2.32 9.23
C GLY A 92 -12.63 3.46 10.05
N ALA A 93 -12.89 3.18 11.32
CA ALA A 93 -13.57 4.12 12.23
C ALA A 93 -12.72 5.36 12.59
N THR A 94 -11.40 5.27 12.44
CA THR A 94 -10.44 6.33 12.78
C THR A 94 -9.48 6.65 11.62
N PHE A 95 -9.85 6.26 10.39
CA PHE A 95 -9.09 6.46 9.16
C PHE A 95 -7.73 5.74 9.13
N SER A 96 -7.50 4.79 10.06
CA SER A 96 -6.26 4.02 10.19
C SER A 96 -6.34 2.60 9.63
N ALA A 97 -7.45 2.23 8.96
CA ALA A 97 -7.52 0.95 8.28
C ALA A 97 -6.44 0.86 7.19
N GLY A 98 -5.71 -0.25 7.21
CA GLY A 98 -4.62 -0.47 6.27
C GLY A 98 -3.24 -0.03 6.74
N GLU A 99 -3.08 0.53 7.94
CA GLU A 99 -1.77 0.85 8.54
C GLU A 99 -1.00 -0.40 9.01
N VAL A 100 -1.06 -1.47 8.21
CA VAL A 100 -0.51 -2.80 8.52
C VAL A 100 1.02 -2.82 8.58
N GLY A 101 1.68 -1.84 7.96
CA GLY A 101 3.11 -1.64 8.08
C GLY A 101 3.57 -1.50 9.53
N HIS A 102 2.68 -1.01 10.41
CA HIS A 102 2.93 -0.85 11.84
C HIS A 102 2.38 -2.00 12.71
N ALA A 103 1.80 -3.03 12.11
CA ALA A 103 1.41 -4.23 12.83
C ALA A 103 2.64 -5.13 13.11
N PRO A 104 2.85 -5.58 14.36
CA PRO A 104 3.94 -6.49 14.69
C PRO A 104 3.75 -7.86 14.05
N VAL A 105 4.61 -8.24 13.11
CA VAL A 105 4.70 -9.59 12.53
C VAL A 105 5.71 -10.47 13.26
N PHE A 106 6.70 -9.84 13.92
CA PHE A 106 7.67 -10.51 14.78
C PHE A 106 7.67 -9.83 16.17
N PRO A 107 6.75 -10.21 17.08
CA PRO A 107 6.64 -9.59 18.42
C PRO A 107 7.98 -9.56 19.15
N GLY A 108 8.34 -8.41 19.74
CA GLY A 108 9.62 -8.20 20.39
C GLY A 108 10.81 -7.99 19.46
N GLY A 109 10.63 -8.03 18.15
CA GLY A 109 11.67 -7.85 17.14
C GLY A 109 12.27 -6.44 17.08
N GLU A 110 12.73 -6.02 15.92
CA GLU A 110 13.43 -4.74 15.73
C GLU A 110 12.54 -3.51 16.05
N PRO A 111 13.12 -2.41 16.55
CA PRO A 111 12.35 -1.21 16.87
C PRO A 111 11.77 -0.56 15.62
N CYS A 112 10.54 -0.06 15.72
CA CYS A 112 9.86 0.72 14.68
C CYS A 112 9.74 2.19 15.09
N ARG A 113 9.71 3.08 14.09
CA ARG A 113 9.52 4.52 14.31
C ARG A 113 8.16 4.88 14.94
N CYS A 114 7.16 4.00 14.84
CA CYS A 114 5.86 4.19 15.49
C CYS A 114 5.91 3.98 17.01
N GLY A 115 7.05 3.61 17.58
CA GLY A 115 7.24 3.29 19.00
C GLY A 115 7.04 1.82 19.35
N SER A 116 6.54 0.99 18.46
CA SER A 116 6.37 -0.45 18.62
C SER A 116 7.64 -1.22 18.20
N ARG A 117 7.59 -2.57 18.28
CA ARG A 117 8.68 -3.46 17.86
C ARG A 117 8.14 -4.58 16.98
N GLY A 118 8.95 -4.97 15.98
CA GLY A 118 8.63 -6.12 15.13
C GLY A 118 7.61 -5.83 14.02
N CYS A 119 7.35 -4.55 13.72
CA CYS A 119 6.41 -4.12 12.69
C CYS A 119 6.80 -4.63 11.30
N LEU A 120 5.82 -4.94 10.46
CA LEU A 120 6.02 -5.40 9.08
C LEU A 120 6.97 -4.50 8.28
N GLU A 121 6.78 -3.19 8.35
CA GLU A 121 7.55 -2.20 7.60
C GLU A 121 9.06 -2.28 7.86
N VAL A 122 9.45 -2.60 9.09
CA VAL A 122 10.87 -2.71 9.49
C VAL A 122 11.60 -3.81 8.74
N TYR A 123 10.88 -4.86 8.33
CA TYR A 123 11.45 -6.03 7.65
C TYR A 123 11.22 -6.01 6.14
N ALA A 124 10.07 -5.54 5.69
CA ALA A 124 9.61 -5.78 4.32
C ALA A 124 9.45 -4.53 3.46
N SER A 125 9.58 -3.32 4.01
CA SER A 125 9.66 -2.12 3.16
C SER A 125 11.01 -2.07 2.43
N ALA A 126 11.07 -1.36 1.30
CA ALA A 126 12.32 -1.15 0.57
C ALA A 126 13.42 -0.54 1.48
N LYS A 127 13.03 0.41 2.36
CA LYS A 127 13.92 1.01 3.35
C LYS A 127 14.33 0.01 4.44
N GLY A 128 13.41 -0.84 4.89
CA GLY A 128 13.66 -1.87 5.90
C GLY A 128 14.66 -2.92 5.39
N ILE A 129 14.48 -3.39 4.15
CA ILE A 129 15.39 -4.32 3.47
C ILE A 129 16.78 -3.72 3.33
N ALA A 130 16.90 -2.50 2.80
CA ALA A 130 18.18 -1.79 2.62
C ALA A 130 18.91 -1.62 3.97
N ARG A 131 18.21 -1.11 4.99
CA ARG A 131 18.77 -0.91 6.33
C ARG A 131 19.28 -2.20 6.97
N ARG A 132 18.50 -3.28 6.88
CA ARG A 132 18.89 -4.58 7.46
C ARG A 132 20.12 -5.15 6.77
N TYR A 133 20.22 -5.01 5.45
CA TYR A 133 21.40 -5.42 4.72
C TYR A 133 22.63 -4.57 5.10
N GLU A 134 22.47 -3.26 5.20
CA GLU A 134 23.52 -2.35 5.66
C GLU A 134 24.03 -2.72 7.06
N GLN A 135 23.12 -2.98 8.01
CA GLN A 135 23.48 -3.39 9.38
C GLN A 135 24.28 -4.68 9.42
N ALA A 136 23.98 -5.64 8.53
CA ALA A 136 24.67 -6.91 8.50
C ALA A 136 26.01 -6.88 7.75
N THR A 137 26.18 -5.97 6.77
CA THR A 137 27.34 -5.98 5.86
C THR A 137 28.20 -4.72 5.95
N GLY A 138 27.69 -3.62 6.54
CA GLY A 138 28.29 -2.29 6.48
C GLY A 138 28.15 -1.59 5.12
N ARG A 139 27.42 -2.16 4.16
CA ARG A 139 27.25 -1.62 2.80
C ARG A 139 25.93 -0.90 2.69
N ASP A 140 25.96 0.42 2.45
CA ASP A 140 24.78 1.23 2.17
C ASP A 140 24.36 1.06 0.70
N VAL A 141 23.31 0.27 0.47
CA VAL A 141 22.74 -0.01 -0.84
C VAL A 141 21.21 -0.01 -0.79
N GLY A 142 20.56 0.23 -1.93
CA GLY A 142 19.10 0.15 -2.02
C GLY A 142 18.58 -1.28 -2.08
N ALA A 143 17.27 -1.47 -1.84
CA ALA A 143 16.62 -2.77 -1.87
C ALA A 143 16.79 -3.51 -3.22
N LYS A 144 16.95 -2.78 -4.34
CA LYS A 144 17.23 -3.38 -5.65
C LYS A 144 18.58 -4.10 -5.67
N ALA A 145 19.62 -3.53 -5.07
CA ALA A 145 20.92 -4.18 -5.01
C ALA A 145 20.89 -5.41 -4.08
N VAL A 146 20.04 -5.41 -3.04
CA VAL A 146 19.82 -6.61 -2.22
C VAL A 146 19.10 -7.69 -3.03
N GLU A 147 18.06 -7.33 -3.79
CA GLU A 147 17.39 -8.25 -4.73
C GLU A 147 18.38 -8.87 -5.73
N ASP A 148 19.24 -8.05 -6.35
CA ASP A 148 20.24 -8.51 -7.33
C ASP A 148 21.28 -9.47 -6.71
N GLY A 149 21.47 -9.42 -5.39
CA GLY A 149 22.36 -10.31 -4.64
C GLY A 149 21.76 -11.69 -4.29
N ILE A 150 20.46 -11.90 -4.52
CA ILE A 150 19.78 -13.15 -4.18
C ILE A 150 20.46 -14.33 -4.89
N GLY A 151 20.77 -15.38 -4.13
CA GLY A 151 21.42 -16.59 -4.63
C GLY A 151 22.95 -16.50 -4.72
N SER A 152 23.54 -15.30 -4.75
CA SER A 152 24.99 -15.09 -4.77
C SER A 152 25.58 -14.51 -3.46
N ASP A 153 24.77 -13.73 -2.73
CA ASP A 153 25.09 -13.14 -1.45
C ASP A 153 24.18 -13.79 -0.37
N PRO A 154 24.72 -14.55 0.60
CA PRO A 154 23.94 -15.19 1.64
C PRO A 154 23.18 -14.19 2.52
N VAL A 155 23.76 -13.00 2.78
CA VAL A 155 23.11 -11.96 3.59
C VAL A 155 21.94 -11.33 2.82
N ALA A 156 22.10 -11.08 1.53
CA ALA A 156 21.02 -10.58 0.69
C ALA A 156 19.86 -11.58 0.64
N SER A 157 20.17 -12.88 0.48
CA SER A 157 19.18 -13.95 0.47
C SER A 157 18.43 -14.08 1.79
N GLU A 158 19.12 -13.95 2.93
CA GLU A 158 18.51 -13.99 4.26
C GLU A 158 17.60 -12.80 4.54
N VAL A 159 18.07 -11.59 4.22
CA VAL A 159 17.28 -10.35 4.39
C VAL A 159 16.03 -10.38 3.53
N TRP A 160 16.16 -10.82 2.26
CA TRP A 160 15.02 -10.94 1.36
C TRP A 160 14.03 -12.02 1.81
N GLY A 161 14.51 -13.20 2.19
CA GLY A 161 13.66 -14.28 2.71
C GLY A 161 12.90 -13.87 3.97
N THR A 162 13.54 -13.09 4.86
CA THR A 162 12.88 -12.53 6.04
C THR A 162 11.76 -11.55 5.63
N ALA A 163 11.98 -10.72 4.62
CA ALA A 163 10.97 -9.80 4.11
C ALA A 163 9.78 -10.55 3.51
N VAL A 164 10.03 -11.58 2.70
CA VAL A 164 8.99 -12.45 2.14
C VAL A 164 8.16 -13.10 3.23
N ARG A 165 8.81 -13.68 4.25
CA ARG A 165 8.11 -14.30 5.39
C ARG A 165 7.28 -13.29 6.18
N ALA A 166 7.79 -12.10 6.42
CA ALA A 166 7.06 -11.02 7.09
C ALA A 166 5.80 -10.61 6.32
N LEU A 167 5.90 -10.48 4.98
CA LEU A 167 4.76 -10.22 4.11
C LEU A 167 3.74 -11.36 4.16
N ALA A 168 4.18 -12.61 4.03
CA ALA A 168 3.31 -13.79 4.07
C ALA A 168 2.52 -13.87 5.39
N LEU A 169 3.18 -13.65 6.53
CA LEU A 169 2.52 -13.59 7.85
C LEU A 169 1.45 -12.49 7.89
N SER A 170 1.77 -11.27 7.45
CA SER A 170 0.82 -10.16 7.41
C SER A 170 -0.38 -10.48 6.51
N LEU A 171 -0.14 -10.97 5.29
CA LEU A 171 -1.18 -11.34 4.34
C LEU A 171 -2.07 -12.48 4.88
N THR A 172 -1.48 -13.45 5.58
CA THR A 172 -2.23 -14.54 6.23
C THR A 172 -3.20 -14.01 7.28
N HIS A 173 -2.72 -13.14 8.19
CA HIS A 173 -3.59 -12.53 9.20
C HIS A 173 -4.72 -11.72 8.58
N MET A 174 -4.43 -10.93 7.55
CA MET A 174 -5.45 -10.13 6.86
C MET A 174 -6.45 -11.00 6.11
N THR A 175 -5.96 -12.03 5.39
CA THR A 175 -6.83 -12.96 4.66
C THR A 175 -7.79 -13.71 5.60
N LEU A 176 -7.31 -14.16 6.75
CA LEU A 176 -8.13 -14.84 7.74
C LEU A 176 -9.07 -13.89 8.50
N THR A 177 -8.84 -12.58 8.45
CA THR A 177 -9.68 -11.58 9.11
C THR A 177 -10.76 -11.03 8.18
N VAL A 178 -10.40 -10.77 6.91
CA VAL A 178 -11.25 -10.02 5.96
C VAL A 178 -11.80 -10.90 4.83
N ASP A 179 -11.17 -12.05 4.55
CA ASP A 179 -11.55 -13.01 3.53
C ASP A 179 -11.73 -12.43 2.12
N VAL A 180 -10.65 -11.84 1.61
CA VAL A 180 -10.64 -11.23 0.28
C VAL A 180 -10.45 -12.25 -0.84
N GLU A 181 -10.96 -11.91 -2.03
CA GLU A 181 -10.86 -12.71 -3.25
C GLU A 181 -9.46 -12.58 -3.90
N ARG A 182 -8.83 -11.40 -3.80
CA ARG A 182 -7.56 -11.09 -4.47
C ARG A 182 -6.64 -10.24 -3.62
N ILE A 183 -5.33 -10.43 -3.80
CA ILE A 183 -4.27 -9.62 -3.20
C ILE A 183 -3.45 -8.99 -4.32
N ILE A 184 -3.30 -7.67 -4.26
CA ILE A 184 -2.56 -6.89 -5.27
C ILE A 184 -1.31 -6.32 -4.62
N ILE A 185 -0.13 -6.69 -5.10
CA ILE A 185 1.15 -6.16 -4.61
C ILE A 185 1.60 -5.03 -5.54
N GLY A 186 1.72 -3.84 -4.97
CA GLY A 186 2.13 -2.62 -5.68
C GLY A 186 3.37 -1.97 -5.07
N GLY A 187 3.59 -0.70 -5.44
CA GLY A 187 4.74 0.07 -4.99
C GLY A 187 6.05 -0.34 -5.65
N GLY A 188 7.15 0.34 -5.27
CA GLY A 188 8.46 0.14 -5.90
C GLY A 188 9.00 -1.29 -5.79
N LEU A 189 8.74 -1.97 -4.66
CA LEU A 189 9.23 -3.33 -4.44
C LEU A 189 8.56 -4.36 -5.38
N SER A 190 7.36 -4.08 -5.89
CA SER A 190 6.67 -4.96 -6.85
C SER A 190 7.40 -5.09 -8.20
N HIS A 191 8.37 -4.20 -8.49
CA HIS A 191 9.20 -4.30 -9.69
C HIS A 191 10.17 -5.48 -9.66
N ALA A 192 10.43 -6.07 -8.48
CA ALA A 192 11.16 -7.33 -8.36
C ALA A 192 10.45 -8.51 -9.05
N GLY A 193 9.17 -8.34 -9.44
CA GLY A 193 8.42 -9.35 -10.19
C GLY A 193 8.39 -10.70 -9.47
N GLU A 194 8.75 -11.77 -10.17
CA GLU A 194 8.72 -13.12 -9.61
C GLU A 194 9.80 -13.38 -8.53
N HIS A 195 10.86 -12.56 -8.44
CA HIS A 195 11.79 -12.64 -7.30
C HIS A 195 11.11 -12.33 -5.95
N LEU A 196 10.02 -11.55 -5.99
CA LEU A 196 9.18 -11.30 -4.83
C LEU A 196 7.93 -12.19 -4.82
N LEU A 197 7.20 -12.23 -5.93
CA LEU A 197 5.85 -12.80 -5.96
C LEU A 197 5.85 -14.33 -5.87
N ALA A 198 6.81 -15.02 -6.50
CA ALA A 198 6.86 -16.48 -6.46
C ALA A 198 7.11 -17.00 -5.03
N PRO A 199 8.19 -16.59 -4.32
CA PRO A 199 8.40 -17.04 -2.94
C PRO A 199 7.32 -16.54 -1.98
N LEU A 200 6.72 -15.36 -2.24
CA LEU A 200 5.62 -14.85 -1.42
C LEU A 200 4.36 -15.73 -1.54
N ARG A 201 4.00 -16.14 -2.76
CA ARG A 201 2.86 -17.06 -2.99
C ARG A 201 3.09 -18.43 -2.31
N GLU A 202 4.31 -18.96 -2.42
CA GLU A 202 4.67 -20.23 -1.81
C GLU A 202 4.59 -20.17 -0.28
N GLU A 203 5.24 -19.21 0.34
CA GLU A 203 5.25 -19.03 1.80
C GLU A 203 3.83 -18.74 2.32
N PHE A 204 3.07 -17.88 1.65
CA PHE A 204 1.69 -17.55 2.02
C PHE A 204 0.76 -18.77 1.92
N ALA A 205 0.82 -19.52 0.82
CA ALA A 205 0.00 -20.72 0.65
C ALA A 205 0.31 -21.79 1.72
N SER A 206 1.58 -21.92 2.13
CA SER A 206 1.99 -22.86 3.17
C SER A 206 1.35 -22.57 4.55
N MET A 207 0.96 -21.31 4.79
CA MET A 207 0.33 -20.86 6.05
C MET A 207 -1.21 -21.04 6.06
N LEU A 208 -1.83 -21.31 4.91
CA LEU A 208 -3.29 -21.45 4.76
C LEU A 208 -3.66 -22.93 4.59
N THR A 209 -3.68 -23.70 5.68
CA THR A 209 -3.81 -25.15 5.65
C THR A 209 -5.23 -25.69 5.46
N PHE A 210 -6.26 -24.86 5.67
CA PHE A 210 -7.67 -25.29 5.65
C PHE A 210 -8.51 -24.63 4.54
N ARG A 211 -7.88 -23.78 3.74
CA ARG A 211 -8.51 -23.11 2.58
C ARG A 211 -7.48 -22.85 1.48
N ASP A 212 -7.94 -22.65 0.28
CA ASP A 212 -7.08 -22.18 -0.81
C ASP A 212 -6.66 -20.73 -0.59
N ALA A 213 -5.44 -20.42 -0.96
CA ALA A 213 -4.91 -19.06 -0.91
C ALA A 213 -5.57 -18.18 -1.99
N PRO A 214 -5.98 -16.95 -1.67
CA PRO A 214 -6.39 -16.00 -2.69
C PRO A 214 -5.24 -15.70 -3.66
N GLU A 215 -5.59 -15.33 -4.90
CA GLU A 215 -4.61 -14.99 -5.93
C GLU A 215 -3.78 -13.77 -5.52
N ILE A 216 -2.45 -13.88 -5.60
CA ILE A 216 -1.54 -12.75 -5.45
C ILE A 216 -1.08 -12.30 -6.84
N VAL A 217 -1.42 -11.07 -7.20
CA VAL A 217 -1.05 -10.45 -8.48
C VAL A 217 -0.25 -9.16 -8.29
N ARG A 218 0.46 -8.76 -9.32
CA ARG A 218 1.13 -7.46 -9.35
C ARG A 218 0.13 -6.36 -9.75
N ALA A 219 0.26 -5.18 -9.14
CA ALA A 219 -0.44 -3.96 -9.54
C ALA A 219 -0.16 -3.63 -11.01
N SER A 220 -1.19 -3.34 -11.79
CA SER A 220 -1.07 -3.07 -13.23
C SER A 220 -0.81 -1.59 -13.54
N LEU A 221 -1.16 -0.68 -12.63
CA LEU A 221 -0.96 0.77 -12.80
C LEU A 221 0.41 1.24 -12.29
N GLY A 222 1.17 0.36 -11.65
CA GLY A 222 2.52 0.63 -11.15
C GLY A 222 2.60 1.89 -10.30
N GLY A 223 3.64 2.70 -10.48
CA GLY A 223 3.83 3.97 -9.76
C GLY A 223 2.84 5.09 -10.12
N ALA A 224 1.97 4.87 -11.11
CA ALA A 224 0.94 5.84 -11.50
C ALA A 224 -0.38 5.65 -10.74
N GLY A 225 -0.56 4.57 -9.96
CA GLY A 225 -1.82 4.24 -9.28
C GLY A 225 -2.40 5.39 -8.46
N GLY A 226 -1.59 6.05 -7.62
CA GLY A 226 -2.05 7.21 -6.84
C GLY A 226 -2.53 8.37 -7.71
N ARG A 227 -1.83 8.66 -8.83
CA ARG A 227 -2.23 9.72 -9.77
C ARG A 227 -3.54 9.39 -10.49
N TRP A 228 -3.73 8.12 -10.89
CA TRP A 228 -4.99 7.65 -11.44
C TRP A 228 -6.12 7.75 -10.42
N GLY A 229 -5.86 7.38 -9.17
CA GLY A 229 -6.83 7.55 -8.08
C GLY A 229 -7.21 9.01 -7.85
N ALA A 230 -6.24 9.92 -7.83
CA ALA A 230 -6.49 11.36 -7.74
C ALA A 230 -7.32 11.88 -8.93
N ALA A 231 -7.04 11.43 -10.16
CA ALA A 231 -7.82 11.80 -11.33
C ALA A 231 -9.27 11.27 -11.27
N ILE A 232 -9.47 10.03 -10.79
CA ILE A 232 -10.81 9.46 -10.56
C ILE A 232 -11.56 10.30 -9.52
N LEU A 233 -10.88 10.65 -8.41
CA LEU A 233 -11.46 11.45 -7.34
C LEU A 233 -11.88 12.84 -7.84
N ALA A 234 -11.02 13.49 -8.65
CA ALA A 234 -11.33 14.76 -9.31
C ALA A 234 -12.58 14.67 -10.21
N ALA A 235 -12.67 13.61 -11.01
CA ALA A 235 -13.84 13.39 -11.85
C ALA A 235 -15.11 13.18 -11.02
N ARG A 236 -15.04 12.36 -9.96
CA ARG A 236 -16.19 12.08 -9.08
C ARG A 236 -16.70 13.33 -8.37
N VAL A 237 -15.83 14.13 -7.76
CA VAL A 237 -16.24 15.36 -7.06
C VAL A 237 -16.79 16.41 -8.04
N GLY A 238 -16.33 16.41 -9.29
CA GLY A 238 -16.85 17.22 -10.38
C GLY A 238 -18.11 16.68 -11.04
N GLY A 239 -18.70 15.58 -10.51
CA GLY A 239 -19.95 15.00 -11.05
C GLY A 239 -19.76 14.25 -12.38
N SER A 240 -18.54 13.82 -12.72
CA SER A 240 -18.23 13.15 -13.98
C SER A 240 -17.91 11.67 -13.77
N SER A 241 -18.44 10.79 -14.62
CA SER A 241 -18.11 9.36 -14.69
C SER A 241 -17.16 9.01 -15.86
N CYS A 242 -16.49 10.01 -16.44
CA CYS A 242 -15.62 9.80 -17.61
C CYS A 242 -14.52 8.75 -17.38
N TYR A 243 -14.07 8.57 -16.15
CA TYR A 243 -13.06 7.59 -15.75
C TYR A 243 -13.45 6.12 -16.05
N GLU A 244 -14.74 5.80 -16.13
CA GLU A 244 -15.21 4.45 -16.49
C GLU A 244 -14.77 4.00 -17.89
N ARG A 245 -14.40 4.94 -18.74
CA ARG A 245 -13.95 4.72 -20.12
C ARG A 245 -12.43 4.84 -20.28
N TRP A 246 -11.71 5.17 -19.22
CA TRP A 246 -10.27 5.32 -19.30
C TRP A 246 -9.58 3.96 -19.50
N LYS A 247 -8.50 4.01 -20.27
CA LYS A 247 -7.60 2.87 -20.52
C LYS A 247 -6.20 3.34 -20.15
N PRO A 248 -5.69 2.96 -18.96
CA PRO A 248 -4.36 3.32 -18.49
C PRO A 248 -3.25 2.64 -19.29
#